data_bc871f2b5e559973e541ce065fe62d4b
#
_entry.id   bc871f2b5e559973e541ce065fe62d4b
#
_cell.length_a   1.000
_cell.length_b   1.000
_cell.length_c   1.000
_cell.angle_alpha   90.00
_cell.angle_beta   90.00
_cell.angle_gamma   90.00
#
_symmetry.space_group_name_H-M   'P 1'
#
loop_
_entity.id
_entity.type
_entity.pdbx_description
1 polymer ?
#
loop_
_entity_poly.entity_id
_entity_poly.type
_entity_poly.pdbx_seq_one_letter_code
_entity_poly.pdbx_strand_id
1 'polypeptide(L)'
;MGECLGEAAQCEVSGDVPVGAIVLDPEGRVIGRGRNERERHQDPTAHAEVVALRRAAEALGDWHLVGCTLVVTLEPCPMCAGAILAARVPRVVFGAWDDKAGAGGSVYDILRDRRLPHRAEVYAGVRGEECAAQLLAFFAPRR
;
A
#
# COMPACT_ATOMS: atom_id res chain seq x y z
N MET A 1 6.58 -3.49 -8.56
CA MET A 1 5.10 -3.61 -8.74
C MET A 1 4.65 -5.04 -9.04
N GLY A 2 5.37 -5.82 -9.82
CA GLY A 2 4.98 -7.21 -10.13
C GLY A 2 4.76 -8.09 -8.90
N GLU A 3 5.61 -7.97 -7.91
CA GLU A 3 5.45 -8.71 -6.65
C GLU A 3 4.21 -8.27 -5.87
N CYS A 4 3.85 -6.99 -5.96
CA CYS A 4 2.62 -6.47 -5.34
C CYS A 4 1.37 -7.03 -6.02
N LEU A 5 1.38 -7.14 -7.34
CA LEU A 5 0.29 -7.78 -8.10
C LEU A 5 0.15 -9.25 -7.70
N GLY A 6 1.26 -9.94 -7.47
CA GLY A 6 1.27 -11.32 -6.99
C GLY A 6 0.66 -11.46 -5.59
N GLU A 7 0.98 -10.55 -4.68
CA GLU A 7 0.37 -10.51 -3.35
C GLU A 7 -1.14 -10.24 -3.44
N ALA A 8 -1.52 -9.28 -4.28
CA ALA A 8 -2.94 -8.94 -4.50
C ALA A 8 -3.75 -10.14 -5.03
N ALA A 9 -3.17 -10.94 -5.93
CA ALA A 9 -3.85 -12.11 -6.49
C ALA A 9 -4.22 -13.14 -5.41
N GLN A 10 -3.48 -13.22 -4.32
CA GLN A 10 -3.76 -14.15 -3.23
C GLN A 10 -4.96 -13.74 -2.35
N CYS A 11 -5.43 -12.51 -2.49
CA CYS A 11 -6.60 -12.01 -1.74
C CYS A 11 -7.90 -12.77 -2.10
N GLU A 12 -7.97 -13.36 -3.27
CA GLU A 12 -9.16 -14.10 -3.72
C GLU A 12 -9.53 -15.25 -2.78
N VAL A 13 -8.54 -15.87 -2.16
CA VAL A 13 -8.74 -17.02 -1.26
C VAL A 13 -9.64 -16.65 -0.08
N SER A 14 -9.51 -15.45 0.44
CA SER A 14 -10.29 -14.95 1.59
C SER A 14 -11.46 -14.06 1.18
N GLY A 15 -11.61 -13.74 -0.10
CA GLY A 15 -12.63 -12.80 -0.59
C GLY A 15 -12.29 -11.34 -0.32
N ASP A 16 -11.07 -11.04 0.02
CA ASP A 16 -10.59 -9.67 0.21
C ASP A 16 -10.38 -8.95 -1.12
N VAL A 17 -10.61 -7.65 -1.13
CA VAL A 17 -10.29 -6.80 -2.29
C VAL A 17 -8.79 -6.93 -2.62
N PRO A 18 -8.43 -7.20 -3.90
CA PRO A 18 -7.04 -7.50 -4.27
C PRO A 18 -6.16 -6.25 -4.26
N VAL A 19 -5.50 -6.05 -3.14
CA VAL A 19 -4.46 -5.03 -2.98
C VAL A 19 -3.24 -5.70 -2.38
N GLY A 20 -2.07 -5.45 -2.96
CA GLY A 20 -0.79 -5.98 -2.50
C GLY A 20 0.23 -4.86 -2.32
N ALA A 21 1.10 -5.04 -1.34
CA ALA A 21 2.15 -4.08 -1.02
C ALA A 21 3.43 -4.77 -0.60
N ILE A 22 4.56 -4.11 -0.86
CA ILE A 22 5.86 -4.51 -0.34
C ILE A 22 6.59 -3.30 0.22
N VAL A 23 7.49 -3.54 1.16
CA VAL A 23 8.44 -2.53 1.63
C VAL A 23 9.84 -2.97 1.21
N LEU A 24 10.56 -2.06 0.55
CA LEU A 24 11.95 -2.23 0.14
C LEU A 24 12.86 -1.49 1.10
N ASP A 25 13.98 -2.10 1.50
CA ASP A 25 15.00 -1.42 2.27
C ASP A 25 15.83 -0.47 1.37
N PRO A 26 16.78 0.32 1.93
CA PRO A 26 17.58 1.23 1.12
C PRO A 26 18.40 0.54 0.02
N GLU A 27 18.70 -0.76 0.15
CA GLU A 27 19.43 -1.55 -0.85
C GLU A 27 18.49 -2.22 -1.87
N GLY A 28 17.17 -1.99 -1.78
CA GLY A 28 16.20 -2.54 -2.71
C GLY A 28 15.73 -3.96 -2.38
N ARG A 29 16.05 -4.48 -1.19
CA ARG A 29 15.60 -5.80 -0.76
C ARG A 29 14.20 -5.71 -0.18
N VAL A 30 13.37 -6.72 -0.44
CA VAL A 30 12.01 -6.82 0.13
C VAL A 30 12.13 -7.24 1.60
N ILE A 31 11.70 -6.38 2.51
CA ILE A 31 11.72 -6.65 3.95
C ILE A 31 10.33 -6.80 4.56
N GLY A 32 9.28 -6.51 3.80
CA GLY A 32 7.90 -6.71 4.23
C GLY A 32 6.99 -6.90 3.04
N ARG A 33 6.09 -7.88 3.13
CA ARG A 33 5.05 -8.15 2.13
C ARG A 33 3.71 -8.08 2.81
N GLY A 34 2.73 -7.50 2.15
CA GLY A 34 1.38 -7.41 2.66
C GLY A 34 0.36 -7.51 1.56
N ARG A 35 -0.81 -7.99 1.93
CA ARG A 35 -2.00 -7.98 1.09
C ARG A 35 -3.17 -7.58 1.97
N ASN A 36 -4.27 -7.20 1.37
CA ASN A 36 -5.47 -6.90 2.11
C ASN A 36 -5.95 -8.18 2.81
N GLU A 37 -6.09 -8.12 4.13
CA GLU A 37 -6.48 -9.23 4.98
C GLU A 37 -7.64 -8.85 5.92
N ARG A 38 -8.44 -7.84 5.56
CA ARG A 38 -9.56 -7.36 6.38
C ARG A 38 -10.59 -8.46 6.65
N GLU A 39 -11.03 -9.13 5.60
CA GLU A 39 -12.00 -10.23 5.71
C GLU A 39 -11.37 -11.44 6.37
N ARG A 40 -10.14 -11.78 5.99
CA ARG A 40 -9.41 -12.92 6.50
C ARG A 40 -9.29 -12.91 8.03
N HIS A 41 -9.01 -11.77 8.61
CA HIS A 41 -8.75 -11.62 10.06
C HIS A 41 -9.83 -10.85 10.80
N GLN A 42 -10.89 -10.39 10.11
CA GLN A 42 -11.90 -9.49 10.67
C GLN A 42 -11.24 -8.27 11.34
N ASP A 43 -10.21 -7.74 10.67
CA ASP A 43 -9.44 -6.59 11.14
C ASP A 43 -9.67 -5.40 10.19
N PRO A 44 -10.36 -4.33 10.63
CA PRO A 44 -10.68 -3.20 9.77
C PRO A 44 -9.43 -2.42 9.31
N THR A 45 -8.30 -2.60 9.97
CA THR A 45 -7.06 -1.90 9.65
C THR A 45 -6.07 -2.72 8.82
N ALA A 46 -6.37 -4.00 8.54
CA ALA A 46 -5.47 -4.91 7.84
C ALA A 46 -5.43 -4.66 6.33
N HIS A 47 -5.21 -3.41 5.92
CA HIS A 47 -4.88 -3.06 4.55
C HIS A 47 -3.49 -3.56 4.19
N ALA A 48 -3.23 -3.79 2.90
CA ALA A 48 -1.95 -4.30 2.42
C ALA A 48 -0.76 -3.49 2.93
N GLU A 49 -0.89 -2.17 2.93
CA GLU A 49 0.16 -1.24 3.36
C GLU A 49 0.47 -1.41 4.84
N VAL A 50 -0.55 -1.47 5.69
CA VAL A 50 -0.39 -1.65 7.14
C VAL A 50 0.29 -2.98 7.44
N VAL A 51 -0.14 -4.06 6.77
CA VAL A 51 0.45 -5.40 6.93
C VAL A 51 1.92 -5.39 6.51
N ALA A 52 2.23 -4.78 5.36
CA ALA A 52 3.61 -4.69 4.86
C ALA A 52 4.50 -3.87 5.80
N LEU A 53 4.01 -2.74 6.31
CA LEU A 53 4.74 -1.89 7.26
C LEU A 53 5.06 -2.64 8.55
N ARG A 54 4.09 -3.36 9.11
CA ARG A 54 4.28 -4.16 10.32
C ARG A 54 5.37 -5.22 10.14
N ARG A 55 5.31 -5.95 9.03
CA ARG A 55 6.30 -6.99 8.73
C ARG A 55 7.69 -6.42 8.49
N ALA A 56 7.78 -5.28 7.82
CA ALA A 56 9.06 -4.59 7.61
C ALA A 56 9.68 -4.13 8.94
N ALA A 57 8.87 -3.57 9.82
CA ALA A 57 9.32 -3.15 11.15
C ALA A 57 9.83 -4.33 11.98
N GLU A 58 9.14 -5.47 11.93
CA GLU A 58 9.58 -6.71 12.58
C GLU A 58 10.93 -7.18 12.02
N ALA A 59 11.08 -7.17 10.70
CA ALA A 59 12.31 -7.61 10.03
C ALA A 59 13.51 -6.74 10.39
N LEU A 60 13.31 -5.42 10.52
CA LEU A 60 14.35 -4.48 10.91
C LEU A 60 14.59 -4.43 12.42
N GLY A 61 13.62 -4.87 13.22
CA GLY A 61 13.67 -4.67 14.67
C GLY A 61 13.54 -3.21 15.08
N ASP A 62 12.94 -2.38 14.20
CA ASP A 62 12.79 -0.94 14.39
C ASP A 62 11.54 -0.46 13.65
N TRP A 63 10.71 0.34 14.31
CA TRP A 63 9.53 0.89 13.65
C TRP A 63 9.84 2.06 12.71
N HIS A 64 11.05 2.65 12.79
CA HIS A 64 11.50 3.69 11.88
C HIS A 64 11.97 3.06 10.57
N LEU A 65 11.20 3.24 9.52
CA LEU A 65 11.52 2.68 8.20
C LEU A 65 12.22 3.73 7.32
N VAL A 66 13.21 4.39 7.89
CA VAL A 66 14.01 5.43 7.23
C VAL A 66 14.74 4.85 6.01
N GLY A 67 14.71 5.55 4.89
CA GLY A 67 15.33 5.11 3.65
C GLY A 67 14.58 4.02 2.90
N CYS A 68 13.47 3.51 3.44
CA CYS A 68 12.67 2.47 2.79
C CYS A 68 11.72 3.06 1.75
N THR A 69 11.20 2.16 0.88
CA THR A 69 10.19 2.49 -0.12
C THR A 69 9.00 1.57 0.05
N LEU A 70 7.81 2.12 0.13
CA LEU A 70 6.57 1.33 0.04
C LEU A 70 6.10 1.30 -1.40
N VAL A 71 5.80 0.10 -1.91
CA VAL A 71 5.18 -0.09 -3.22
C VAL A 71 3.83 -0.77 -3.00
N VAL A 72 2.78 -0.26 -3.62
CA VAL A 72 1.41 -0.77 -3.44
C VAL A 72 0.62 -0.68 -4.75
N THR A 73 -0.29 -1.63 -4.97
CA THR A 73 -1.06 -1.68 -6.22
C THR A 73 -2.13 -0.61 -6.33
N LEU A 74 -2.61 -0.08 -5.20
CA LEU A 74 -3.66 0.94 -5.14
C LEU A 74 -3.16 2.14 -4.35
N GLU A 75 -3.54 3.34 -4.76
CA GLU A 75 -3.26 4.57 -4.03
C GLU A 75 -3.66 4.43 -2.56
N PRO A 76 -2.77 4.76 -1.59
CA PRO A 76 -3.08 4.65 -0.17
C PRO A 76 -4.26 5.53 0.25
N CYS A 77 -5.14 4.97 1.09
CA CYS A 77 -6.22 5.72 1.73
C CYS A 77 -5.69 6.60 2.87
N PRO A 78 -6.52 7.47 3.50
CA PRO A 78 -6.06 8.32 4.60
C PRO A 78 -5.45 7.57 5.77
N MET A 79 -6.02 6.43 6.16
CA MET A 79 -5.47 5.60 7.24
C MET A 79 -4.05 5.12 6.90
N CYS A 80 -3.88 4.57 5.71
CA CYS A 80 -2.58 4.04 5.27
C CYS A 80 -1.56 5.16 5.04
N ALA A 81 -1.97 6.29 4.48
CA ALA A 81 -1.09 7.44 4.32
C ALA A 81 -0.56 7.91 5.68
N GLY A 82 -1.43 7.98 6.70
CA GLY A 82 -1.03 8.30 8.05
C GLY A 82 -0.05 7.28 8.63
N ALA A 83 -0.30 5.99 8.43
CA ALA A 83 0.58 4.92 8.89
C ALA A 83 1.96 4.98 8.22
N ILE A 84 2.00 5.24 6.91
CA ILE A 84 3.23 5.39 6.13
C ILE A 84 4.10 6.53 6.71
N LEU A 85 3.49 7.68 6.94
CA LEU A 85 4.19 8.83 7.51
C LEU A 85 4.62 8.57 8.96
N ALA A 86 3.77 7.93 9.76
CA ALA A 86 4.11 7.54 11.12
C ALA A 86 5.33 6.61 11.16
N ALA A 87 5.45 5.70 10.20
CA ALA A 87 6.58 4.80 10.05
C ALA A 87 7.84 5.46 9.46
N ARG A 88 7.77 6.73 9.06
CA ARG A 88 8.90 7.48 8.47
C ARG A 88 9.35 6.94 7.12
N VAL A 89 8.45 6.35 6.34
CA VAL A 89 8.76 5.90 4.98
C VAL A 89 8.88 7.12 4.06
N PRO A 90 10.05 7.36 3.44
CA PRO A 90 10.27 8.57 2.67
C PRO A 90 9.80 8.49 1.21
N ARG A 91 9.44 7.30 0.71
CA ARG A 91 9.06 7.12 -0.69
C ARG A 91 7.92 6.13 -0.83
N VAL A 92 6.90 6.52 -1.61
CA VAL A 92 5.74 5.69 -1.92
C VAL A 92 5.57 5.60 -3.44
N VAL A 93 5.43 4.36 -3.92
CA VAL A 93 5.15 4.06 -5.32
C VAL A 93 3.81 3.35 -5.36
N PHE A 94 2.84 3.84 -6.13
CA PHE A 94 1.57 3.14 -6.28
C PHE A 94 1.14 2.98 -7.73
N GLY A 95 0.27 1.99 -7.96
CA GLY A 95 -0.23 1.67 -9.29
C GLY A 95 -1.48 2.46 -9.65
N ALA A 96 -2.65 1.92 -9.32
CA ALA A 96 -3.93 2.53 -9.67
C ALA A 96 -4.29 3.69 -8.74
N TRP A 97 -4.92 4.72 -9.30
CA TRP A 97 -5.52 5.80 -8.53
C TRP A 97 -6.82 5.32 -7.85
N ASP A 98 -7.14 5.90 -6.70
CA ASP A 98 -8.40 5.68 -6.02
C ASP A 98 -9.18 7.00 -5.93
N ASP A 99 -10.10 7.19 -6.86
CA ASP A 99 -10.88 8.42 -6.97
C ASP A 99 -11.91 8.60 -5.84
N LYS A 100 -12.09 7.59 -4.99
CA LYS A 100 -13.06 7.62 -3.89
C LYS A 100 -12.43 7.92 -2.53
N ALA A 101 -11.27 7.33 -2.27
CA ALA A 101 -10.65 7.39 -0.95
C ALA A 101 -9.13 7.60 -0.98
N GLY A 102 -8.56 7.91 -2.13
CA GLY A 102 -7.12 8.07 -2.28
C GLY A 102 -6.58 9.27 -1.53
N ALA A 103 -5.44 9.09 -0.88
CA ALA A 103 -4.77 10.14 -0.11
C ALA A 103 -3.32 10.38 -0.57
N GLY A 104 -3.01 9.97 -1.79
CA GLY A 104 -1.73 10.20 -2.46
C GLY A 104 -1.81 11.19 -3.62
N GLY A 105 -2.86 12.02 -3.67
CA GLY A 105 -3.02 13.08 -4.64
C GLY A 105 -4.35 13.12 -5.39
N SER A 106 -5.20 12.08 -5.31
CA SER A 106 -6.49 12.07 -5.99
C SER A 106 -7.55 12.86 -5.23
N VAL A 107 -8.04 12.34 -4.10
CA VAL A 107 -9.04 13.01 -3.26
C VAL A 107 -8.34 13.88 -2.20
N TYR A 108 -7.39 13.29 -1.52
CA TYR A 108 -6.54 13.97 -0.52
C TYR A 108 -5.09 13.85 -0.93
N ASP A 109 -4.24 14.69 -0.36
CA ASP A 109 -2.78 14.57 -0.51
C ASP A 109 -2.10 14.57 0.85
N ILE A 110 -2.40 13.55 1.66
CA ILE A 110 -1.84 13.41 3.00
C ILE A 110 -0.35 13.09 2.95
N LEU A 111 0.09 12.29 1.98
CA LEU A 111 1.49 11.90 1.84
C LEU A 111 2.43 13.10 1.66
N ARG A 112 1.95 14.20 1.06
CA ARG A 112 2.74 15.40 0.80
C ARG A 112 2.19 16.65 1.51
N ASP A 113 1.36 16.47 2.50
CA ASP A 113 0.75 17.59 3.23
C ASP A 113 1.81 18.32 4.06
N ARG A 114 2.03 19.59 3.74
CA ARG A 114 3.05 20.43 4.38
C ARG A 114 2.76 20.73 5.84
N ARG A 115 1.53 20.55 6.29
CA ARG A 115 1.13 20.78 7.67
C ARG A 115 1.56 19.64 8.59
N LEU A 116 1.86 18.47 8.02
CA LEU A 116 2.32 17.31 8.78
C LEU A 116 3.84 17.36 8.98
N PRO A 117 4.35 16.77 10.08
CA PRO A 117 5.79 16.79 10.38
C PRO A 117 6.64 15.97 9.41
N HIS A 118 6.03 15.01 8.70
CA HIS A 118 6.72 14.15 7.75
C HIS A 118 5.98 14.14 6.41
N ARG A 119 6.72 13.95 5.33
CA ARG A 119 6.21 13.86 3.96
C ARG A 119 6.95 12.78 3.22
N ALA A 120 6.30 12.22 2.20
CA ALA A 120 6.89 11.21 1.33
C ALA A 120 6.96 11.73 -0.10
N GLU A 121 7.96 11.27 -0.85
CA GLU A 121 7.95 11.38 -2.31
C GLU A 121 6.92 10.39 -2.85
N VAL A 122 6.18 10.78 -3.87
CA VAL A 122 5.11 9.96 -4.44
C VAL A 122 5.36 9.72 -5.93
N TYR A 123 5.34 8.46 -6.32
CA TYR A 123 5.43 8.03 -7.72
C TYR A 123 4.16 7.25 -8.06
N ALA A 124 3.26 7.89 -8.79
CA ALA A 124 1.93 7.38 -9.10
C ALA A 124 1.87 6.72 -10.48
N GLY A 125 0.91 5.82 -10.67
CA GLY A 125 0.59 5.25 -11.98
C GLY A 125 1.52 4.16 -12.48
N VAL A 126 2.37 3.62 -11.63
CA VAL A 126 3.32 2.57 -12.02
C VAL A 126 2.56 1.27 -12.27
N ARG A 127 2.52 0.82 -13.54
CA ARG A 127 1.69 -0.30 -14.00
C ARG A 127 0.23 -0.15 -13.57
N GLY A 128 -0.26 1.09 -13.60
CA GLY A 128 -1.58 1.45 -13.10
C GLY A 128 -2.72 0.73 -13.81
N GLU A 129 -2.62 0.50 -15.12
CA GLU A 129 -3.65 -0.22 -15.88
C GLU A 129 -3.79 -1.67 -15.41
N GLU A 130 -2.68 -2.36 -15.18
CA GLU A 130 -2.69 -3.74 -14.69
C GLU A 130 -3.28 -3.81 -13.27
N CYS A 131 -2.90 -2.87 -12.41
CA CYS A 131 -3.44 -2.78 -11.05
C CYS A 131 -4.96 -2.51 -11.07
N ALA A 132 -5.39 -1.58 -11.91
CA ALA A 132 -6.82 -1.27 -12.07
C ALA A 132 -7.60 -2.46 -12.63
N ALA A 133 -7.04 -3.18 -13.62
CA ALA A 133 -7.67 -4.35 -14.21
C ALA A 133 -7.92 -5.45 -13.17
N GLN A 134 -7.00 -5.67 -12.27
CA GLN A 134 -7.15 -6.66 -11.19
C GLN A 134 -8.32 -6.30 -10.26
N LEU A 135 -8.45 -5.03 -9.90
CA LEU A 135 -9.57 -4.53 -9.09
C LEU A 135 -10.90 -4.66 -9.84
N LEU A 136 -10.93 -4.27 -11.10
CA LEU A 136 -12.15 -4.35 -11.92
C LEU A 136 -12.61 -5.80 -12.07
N ALA A 137 -11.70 -6.74 -12.28
CA ALA A 137 -12.02 -8.15 -12.38
C ALA A 137 -12.63 -8.69 -11.08
N PHE A 138 -12.17 -8.25 -9.94
CA PHE A 138 -12.73 -8.63 -8.64
C PHE A 138 -14.15 -8.13 -8.47
N PHE A 139 -14.43 -6.88 -8.82
CA PHE A 139 -15.75 -6.28 -8.62
C PHE A 139 -16.78 -6.66 -9.72
N ALA A 140 -16.33 -7.07 -10.90
CA ALA A 140 -17.22 -7.39 -12.02
C ALA A 140 -18.29 -8.44 -11.68
N PRO A 141 -18.00 -9.60 -11.06
CA PRO A 141 -19.02 -10.60 -10.72
C PRO A 141 -19.89 -10.22 -9.52
N ARG A 142 -19.59 -9.12 -8.85
CA ARG A 142 -20.29 -8.65 -7.65
C ARG A 142 -21.27 -7.51 -7.91
N ARG A 143 -21.40 -7.08 -9.15
CA ARG A 143 -22.29 -6.00 -9.57
C ARG A 143 -23.75 -6.44 -9.75
#